data_42702414f51cd3a9821f52fb0a28b8e2
#
_entry.id   42702414f51cd3a9821f52fb0a28b8e2
#
_cell.length_a   1.000
_cell.length_b   1.000
_cell.length_c   1.000
_cell.angle_alpha   90.00
_cell.angle_beta   90.00
_cell.angle_gamma   90.00
#
_symmetry.space_group_name_H-M   'P 1'
#
loop_
_entity.id
_entity.type
_entity.pdbx_description
1 polymer ?
#
loop_
_entity_poly.entity_id
_entity_poly.type
_entity_poly.pdbx_seq_one_letter_code
_entity_poly.pdbx_strand_id
1 'polypeptide(L)'
;MPLEETPSFPEPEPEPVPEHEYEHEQPQNPKPVPVAVSVPKPVIPVSHDLPHRIPNDEPRAVSIPGVKARFAFATFLSGSEKEYPYEIDTYFIATRLLVWQLLHSKETKSQNYTVPVIVIVAERVPEHQRQRLRKDGAVVVQVPSLSASWTKAGWSGWDSVLTKLRLFEFTDFERIAFLDVDTVLSKPIDDVFDDPAVEERYNLRNIHMNIPGAIEAPDTYVFAGNAESAHGHEFPPTQEGRDWPNRRYLNAGFFIIKPDVEMLKYYLSVLEMPDSFDSKLPEQNLMNAIHRRDGNMPWQQVNTIYNIHYPNMTDVEKGVKSVHEKWWIMGKDVGKLRFWMQARRWQMEGYYEALDELEMQAEQQKKAQAESIRMESDFA
;
A
#
# COMPACT_ATOMS: atom_id res chain seq x y z
N MET A 1 56.37 30.09 -14.73
CA MET A 1 56.05 29.27 -15.91
C MET A 1 54.59 29.42 -16.17
N PRO A 2 54.16 29.98 -17.30
CA PRO A 2 52.73 30.12 -17.61
C PRO A 2 52.19 28.80 -18.15
N LEU A 3 50.96 28.51 -17.79
CA LEU A 3 50.18 27.34 -18.24
C LEU A 3 49.78 27.55 -19.71
N GLU A 4 50.07 26.56 -20.55
CA GLU A 4 49.69 26.53 -21.94
C GLU A 4 48.18 26.33 -22.11
N GLU A 5 47.56 27.19 -22.91
CA GLU A 5 46.18 27.09 -23.33
C GLU A 5 46.02 25.94 -24.35
N THR A 6 45.07 25.05 -24.11
CA THR A 6 44.66 24.02 -25.07
C THR A 6 43.80 24.63 -26.18
N PRO A 7 44.00 24.30 -27.46
CA PRO A 7 43.19 24.84 -28.55
C PRO A 7 41.79 24.24 -28.56
N SER A 8 40.78 25.12 -28.65
CA SER A 8 39.39 24.76 -28.89
C SER A 8 39.19 24.39 -30.38
N PHE A 9 38.60 23.22 -30.61
CA PHE A 9 38.13 22.82 -31.94
C PHE A 9 36.72 23.40 -32.17
N PRO A 10 36.42 23.90 -33.40
CA PRO A 10 35.06 24.34 -33.71
C PRO A 10 34.08 23.14 -33.83
N GLU A 11 32.88 23.32 -33.32
CA GLU A 11 31.79 22.35 -33.48
C GLU A 11 31.41 22.25 -34.99
N PRO A 12 31.08 21.04 -35.47
CA PRO A 12 30.62 20.87 -36.85
C PRO A 12 29.20 21.43 -37.03
N GLU A 13 29.00 22.18 -38.11
CA GLU A 13 27.69 22.66 -38.53
C GLU A 13 26.73 21.46 -38.84
N PRO A 14 25.44 21.53 -38.50
CA PRO A 14 24.49 20.47 -38.80
C PRO A 14 24.22 20.41 -40.32
N GLU A 15 24.30 19.20 -40.87
CA GLU A 15 23.93 18.93 -42.26
C GLU A 15 22.41 19.15 -42.49
N PRO A 16 22.01 19.66 -43.66
CA PRO A 16 20.60 19.88 -43.97
C PRO A 16 19.85 18.57 -44.16
N VAL A 17 18.75 18.44 -43.44
CA VAL A 17 17.82 17.30 -43.53
C VAL A 17 17.05 17.41 -44.86
N PRO A 18 16.94 16.35 -45.68
CA PRO A 18 16.16 16.38 -46.92
C PRO A 18 14.66 16.50 -46.61
N GLU A 19 14.00 17.45 -47.25
CA GLU A 19 12.54 17.58 -47.25
C GLU A 19 11.92 16.38 -47.96
N HIS A 20 11.25 15.51 -47.23
CA HIS A 20 10.34 14.51 -47.76
C HIS A 20 8.94 15.14 -47.89
N GLU A 21 8.48 15.31 -49.10
CA GLU A 21 7.07 15.60 -49.40
C GLU A 21 6.24 14.43 -48.91
N TYR A 22 5.42 14.69 -47.87
CA TYR A 22 4.36 13.76 -47.45
C TYR A 22 3.09 14.08 -48.24
N GLU A 23 2.74 13.18 -49.16
CA GLU A 23 1.39 13.15 -49.72
C GLU A 23 0.39 12.84 -48.58
N HIS A 24 -0.52 13.78 -48.32
CA HIS A 24 -1.61 13.62 -47.39
C HIS A 24 -2.69 12.68 -47.97
N GLU A 25 -2.58 11.35 -47.74
CA GLU A 25 -3.74 10.50 -47.76
C GLU A 25 -4.55 10.74 -46.48
N GLN A 26 -5.78 11.24 -46.61
CA GLN A 26 -6.71 11.36 -45.47
C GLN A 26 -7.06 9.96 -44.97
N PRO A 27 -6.84 9.60 -43.70
CA PRO A 27 -7.28 8.33 -43.19
C PRO A 27 -8.81 8.34 -43.09
N GLN A 28 -9.46 7.40 -43.79
CA GLN A 28 -10.87 7.12 -43.58
C GLN A 28 -11.05 6.65 -42.13
N ASN A 29 -11.83 7.39 -41.34
CA ASN A 29 -12.22 7.03 -39.99
C ASN A 29 -12.86 5.64 -39.98
N PRO A 30 -12.30 4.63 -39.33
CA PRO A 30 -13.01 3.37 -39.12
C PRO A 30 -14.20 3.64 -38.18
N LYS A 31 -15.38 3.18 -38.61
CA LYS A 31 -16.57 3.20 -37.76
C LYS A 31 -16.25 2.53 -36.44
N PRO A 32 -16.62 3.13 -35.29
CA PRO A 32 -16.33 2.53 -33.99
C PRO A 32 -17.05 1.18 -33.88
N VAL A 33 -16.27 0.11 -33.79
CA VAL A 33 -16.78 -1.21 -33.40
C VAL A 33 -17.13 -1.09 -31.93
N PRO A 34 -18.35 -1.41 -31.48
CA PRO A 34 -18.68 -1.39 -30.06
C PRO A 34 -17.86 -2.48 -29.37
N VAL A 35 -16.79 -2.07 -28.70
CA VAL A 35 -16.10 -2.92 -27.74
C VAL A 35 -17.06 -3.09 -26.58
N ALA A 36 -17.60 -4.29 -26.42
CA ALA A 36 -18.35 -4.65 -25.22
C ALA A 36 -17.38 -4.57 -24.03
N VAL A 37 -17.32 -3.40 -23.40
CA VAL A 37 -16.68 -3.22 -22.10
C VAL A 37 -17.54 -4.02 -21.14
N SER A 38 -17.09 -5.20 -20.75
CA SER A 38 -17.68 -5.91 -19.62
C SER A 38 -17.39 -5.05 -18.39
N VAL A 39 -18.36 -4.24 -18.00
CA VAL A 39 -18.34 -3.51 -16.73
C VAL A 39 -18.22 -4.58 -15.65
N PRO A 40 -17.16 -4.58 -14.82
CA PRO A 40 -17.10 -5.49 -13.68
C PRO A 40 -18.38 -5.30 -12.89
N LYS A 41 -19.05 -6.40 -12.51
CA LYS A 41 -20.22 -6.30 -11.63
C LYS A 41 -19.81 -5.48 -10.41
N PRO A 42 -20.58 -4.45 -10.03
CA PRO A 42 -20.26 -3.65 -8.88
C PRO A 42 -20.14 -4.59 -7.68
N VAL A 43 -18.95 -4.63 -7.08
CA VAL A 43 -18.78 -5.20 -5.75
C VAL A 43 -19.65 -4.31 -4.86
N ILE A 44 -20.69 -4.87 -4.27
CA ILE A 44 -21.59 -4.12 -3.39
C ILE A 44 -20.71 -3.54 -2.29
N PRO A 45 -20.61 -2.21 -2.15
CA PRO A 45 -19.84 -1.61 -1.07
C PRO A 45 -20.54 -1.98 0.23
N VAL A 46 -19.94 -2.90 0.97
CA VAL A 46 -20.45 -3.29 2.28
C VAL A 46 -19.94 -2.24 3.26
N SER A 47 -20.83 -1.42 3.79
CA SER A 47 -20.52 -0.55 4.92
C SER A 47 -20.35 -1.44 6.15
N HIS A 48 -19.13 -1.52 6.66
CA HIS A 48 -18.83 -2.26 7.89
C HIS A 48 -18.62 -1.25 9.01
N ASP A 49 -19.72 -0.73 9.54
CA ASP A 49 -19.67 -0.01 10.80
C ASP A 49 -19.46 -1.03 11.92
N LEU A 50 -18.21 -1.28 12.28
CA LEU A 50 -17.89 -1.99 13.50
C LEU A 50 -18.45 -1.17 14.68
N PRO A 51 -18.93 -1.83 15.75
CA PRO A 51 -19.43 -1.12 16.93
C PRO A 51 -18.38 -0.12 17.42
N HIS A 52 -18.84 1.06 17.83
CA HIS A 52 -17.96 2.12 18.32
C HIS A 52 -17.07 1.59 19.44
N ARG A 53 -15.76 1.78 19.31
CA ARG A 53 -14.74 1.33 20.26
C ARG A 53 -13.93 2.53 20.72
N ILE A 54 -13.45 2.48 21.95
CA ILE A 54 -12.55 3.50 22.51
C ILE A 54 -11.09 3.18 22.16
N PRO A 55 -10.20 4.18 22.09
CA PRO A 55 -8.77 3.96 21.95
C PRO A 55 -8.22 2.99 23.01
N ASN A 56 -7.29 2.12 22.61
CA ASN A 56 -6.66 1.12 23.47
C ASN A 56 -7.64 0.15 24.20
N ASP A 57 -8.85 -0.03 23.68
CA ASP A 57 -9.75 -1.04 24.21
C ASP A 57 -9.17 -2.46 24.06
N GLU A 58 -9.71 -3.39 24.85
CA GLU A 58 -9.22 -4.77 24.86
C GLU A 58 -9.27 -5.43 23.47
N PRO A 59 -8.18 -6.07 23.01
CA PRO A 59 -8.13 -6.80 21.76
C PRO A 59 -9.20 -7.89 21.68
N ARG A 60 -9.84 -8.03 20.53
CA ARG A 60 -10.86 -9.05 20.27
C ARG A 60 -10.86 -9.44 18.79
N ALA A 61 -11.29 -10.67 18.52
CA ALA A 61 -11.51 -11.12 17.15
C ALA A 61 -12.57 -10.25 16.46
N VAL A 62 -12.25 -9.82 15.24
CA VAL A 62 -13.10 -9.01 14.39
C VAL A 62 -13.34 -9.76 13.10
N SER A 63 -14.62 -10.01 12.80
CA SER A 63 -15.05 -10.54 11.51
C SER A 63 -15.55 -9.43 10.62
N ILE A 64 -15.21 -9.50 9.33
CA ILE A 64 -15.70 -8.55 8.33
C ILE A 64 -16.89 -9.20 7.61
N PRO A 65 -18.14 -8.75 7.87
CA PRO A 65 -19.33 -9.37 7.30
C PRO A 65 -19.26 -9.43 5.76
N GLY A 66 -19.61 -10.56 5.19
CA GLY A 66 -19.64 -10.78 3.74
C GLY A 66 -18.28 -11.01 3.07
N VAL A 67 -17.17 -10.86 3.78
CA VAL A 67 -15.83 -11.17 3.28
C VAL A 67 -15.48 -12.61 3.66
N LYS A 68 -15.24 -13.45 2.63
CA LYS A 68 -14.80 -14.84 2.78
C LYS A 68 -13.56 -15.05 1.94
N ALA A 69 -12.41 -14.97 2.56
CA ALA A 69 -11.12 -15.18 1.91
C ALA A 69 -10.11 -15.75 2.91
N ARG A 70 -9.18 -16.57 2.42
CA ARG A 70 -8.07 -17.06 3.25
C ARG A 70 -7.04 -15.97 3.52
N PHE A 71 -6.81 -15.12 2.54
CA PHE A 71 -5.78 -14.08 2.54
C PHE A 71 -6.39 -12.71 2.30
N ALA A 72 -5.72 -11.66 2.76
CA ALA A 72 -6.06 -10.29 2.45
C ALA A 72 -4.81 -9.44 2.22
N PHE A 73 -4.91 -8.46 1.34
CA PHE A 73 -4.03 -7.30 1.35
C PHE A 73 -4.60 -6.25 2.31
N ALA A 74 -3.74 -5.55 3.02
CA ALA A 74 -4.19 -4.49 3.92
C ALA A 74 -3.30 -3.25 3.81
N THR A 75 -3.90 -2.10 4.07
CA THR A 75 -3.19 -0.83 4.23
C THR A 75 -3.85 0.02 5.32
N PHE A 76 -3.20 1.09 5.73
CA PHE A 76 -3.68 1.99 6.78
C PHE A 76 -3.70 3.45 6.33
N LEU A 77 -4.84 4.11 6.48
CA LEU A 77 -4.99 5.54 6.31
C LEU A 77 -5.32 6.20 7.66
N SER A 78 -4.38 7.01 8.15
CA SER A 78 -4.55 7.71 9.42
C SER A 78 -5.47 8.93 9.32
N GLY A 79 -5.63 9.49 8.12
CA GLY A 79 -6.26 10.78 7.92
C GLY A 79 -5.36 11.94 8.37
N SER A 80 -5.82 13.16 8.13
CA SER A 80 -5.14 14.38 8.51
C SER A 80 -5.95 15.14 9.57
N GLU A 81 -5.26 15.92 10.43
CA GLU A 81 -5.93 16.84 11.36
C GLU A 81 -6.64 17.99 10.63
N LYS A 82 -6.18 18.33 9.44
CA LYS A 82 -6.76 19.34 8.56
C LYS A 82 -7.31 18.66 7.32
N GLU A 83 -8.47 19.10 6.90
CA GLU A 83 -9.00 18.71 5.59
C GLU A 83 -8.21 19.41 4.49
N TYR A 84 -7.70 18.63 3.55
CA TYR A 84 -6.99 19.12 2.37
C TYR A 84 -7.83 18.95 1.13
N PRO A 85 -7.72 19.88 0.14
CA PRO A 85 -8.21 19.61 -1.20
C PRO A 85 -7.62 18.30 -1.74
N TYR A 86 -8.41 17.57 -2.51
CA TYR A 86 -8.01 16.25 -3.03
C TYR A 86 -6.63 16.27 -3.71
N GLU A 87 -6.35 17.28 -4.51
CA GLU A 87 -5.14 17.39 -5.33
C GLU A 87 -3.83 17.36 -4.52
N ILE A 88 -3.92 17.76 -3.25
CA ILE A 88 -2.78 17.84 -2.33
C ILE A 88 -2.88 16.88 -1.14
N ASP A 89 -3.97 16.12 -1.02
CA ASP A 89 -4.09 15.04 -0.02
C ASP A 89 -3.34 13.78 -0.49
N THR A 90 -2.03 13.85 -0.41
CA THR A 90 -1.12 12.85 -0.98
C THR A 90 -1.29 11.47 -0.38
N TYR A 91 -1.60 11.35 0.92
CA TYR A 91 -1.82 10.05 1.57
C TYR A 91 -3.15 9.41 1.14
N PHE A 92 -4.20 10.21 0.97
CA PHE A 92 -5.46 9.71 0.44
C PHE A 92 -5.32 9.26 -1.01
N ILE A 93 -4.67 10.08 -1.86
CA ILE A 93 -4.37 9.73 -3.25
C ILE A 93 -3.54 8.44 -3.31
N ALA A 94 -2.51 8.30 -2.47
CA ALA A 94 -1.65 7.12 -2.42
C ALA A 94 -2.43 5.87 -1.98
N THR A 95 -3.36 6.00 -1.02
CA THR A 95 -4.26 4.92 -0.63
C THR A 95 -5.12 4.46 -1.81
N ARG A 96 -5.73 5.39 -2.54
CA ARG A 96 -6.51 5.09 -3.75
C ARG A 96 -5.65 4.42 -4.83
N LEU A 97 -4.41 4.91 -5.01
CA LEU A 97 -3.47 4.32 -5.96
C LEU A 97 -3.16 2.86 -5.61
N LEU A 98 -2.86 2.57 -4.34
CA LEU A 98 -2.58 1.20 -3.91
C LEU A 98 -3.80 0.28 -4.11
N VAL A 99 -5.01 0.75 -3.75
CA VAL A 99 -6.27 0.02 -3.99
C VAL A 99 -6.46 -0.25 -5.48
N TRP A 100 -6.28 0.77 -6.34
CA TRP A 100 -6.41 0.62 -7.78
C TRP A 100 -5.41 -0.39 -8.35
N GLN A 101 -4.16 -0.34 -7.90
CA GLN A 101 -3.11 -1.26 -8.34
C GLN A 101 -3.45 -2.72 -8.01
N LEU A 102 -3.96 -2.97 -6.81
CA LEU A 102 -4.29 -4.32 -6.34
C LEU A 102 -5.59 -4.88 -6.95
N LEU A 103 -6.55 -4.02 -7.32
CA LEU A 103 -7.87 -4.45 -7.77
C LEU A 103 -8.12 -4.28 -9.27
N HIS A 104 -7.58 -3.23 -9.89
CA HIS A 104 -8.02 -2.78 -11.22
C HIS A 104 -6.92 -2.69 -12.26
N SER A 105 -5.70 -2.29 -11.88
CA SER A 105 -4.61 -2.12 -12.83
C SER A 105 -4.33 -3.41 -13.60
N LYS A 106 -4.34 -3.33 -14.93
CA LYS A 106 -4.08 -4.48 -15.79
C LYS A 106 -2.72 -5.14 -15.53
N GLU A 107 -1.73 -4.34 -15.09
CA GLU A 107 -0.34 -4.77 -14.90
C GLU A 107 -0.09 -5.38 -13.52
N THR A 108 -0.87 -4.99 -12.51
CA THR A 108 -0.52 -5.25 -11.10
C THR A 108 -1.65 -5.85 -10.27
N LYS A 109 -2.90 -5.85 -10.79
CA LYS A 109 -4.03 -6.37 -10.03
C LYS A 109 -3.83 -7.81 -9.59
N SER A 110 -4.37 -8.14 -8.44
CA SER A 110 -4.41 -9.49 -7.93
C SER A 110 -4.91 -10.47 -8.98
N GLN A 111 -4.21 -11.58 -9.13
CA GLN A 111 -4.63 -12.69 -10.00
C GLN A 111 -5.67 -13.57 -9.30
N ASN A 112 -5.72 -13.51 -7.98
CA ASN A 112 -6.71 -14.18 -7.16
C ASN A 112 -7.80 -13.18 -6.74
N TYR A 113 -8.91 -13.16 -7.46
CA TYR A 113 -10.04 -12.24 -7.20
C TYR A 113 -10.74 -12.43 -5.85
N THR A 114 -10.40 -13.47 -5.10
CA THR A 114 -10.94 -13.70 -3.75
C THR A 114 -10.13 -12.99 -2.67
N VAL A 115 -8.97 -12.42 -3.00
CA VAL A 115 -8.16 -11.66 -2.03
C VAL A 115 -8.66 -10.23 -1.94
N PRO A 116 -9.33 -9.83 -0.84
CA PRO A 116 -9.80 -8.47 -0.65
C PRO A 116 -8.64 -7.52 -0.34
N VAL A 117 -8.87 -6.22 -0.61
CA VAL A 117 -8.01 -5.12 -0.17
C VAL A 117 -8.71 -4.41 0.99
N ILE A 118 -8.17 -4.55 2.18
CA ILE A 118 -8.67 -3.94 3.41
C ILE A 118 -7.96 -2.61 3.61
N VAL A 119 -8.73 -1.53 3.72
CA VAL A 119 -8.21 -0.24 4.17
C VAL A 119 -8.69 -0.01 5.59
N ILE A 120 -7.82 -0.22 6.58
CA ILE A 120 -8.12 0.21 7.92
C ILE A 120 -7.94 1.73 8.02
N VAL A 121 -8.92 2.39 8.61
CA VAL A 121 -8.95 3.85 8.73
C VAL A 121 -9.08 4.28 10.18
N ALA A 122 -8.37 5.35 10.57
CA ALA A 122 -8.59 5.99 11.86
C ALA A 122 -9.89 6.82 11.86
N GLU A 123 -10.40 7.15 13.05
CA GLU A 123 -11.66 7.88 13.22
C GLU A 123 -11.68 9.24 12.50
N ARG A 124 -10.53 9.90 12.40
CA ARG A 124 -10.37 11.21 11.76
C ARG A 124 -10.44 11.20 10.22
N VAL A 125 -10.45 10.03 9.57
CA VAL A 125 -10.64 9.95 8.12
C VAL A 125 -12.08 10.35 7.80
N PRO A 126 -12.33 11.40 6.98
CA PRO A 126 -13.67 11.88 6.69
C PRO A 126 -14.52 10.84 5.95
N GLU A 127 -15.84 10.87 6.19
CA GLU A 127 -16.74 9.88 5.59
C GLU A 127 -16.74 9.92 4.05
N HIS A 128 -16.59 11.09 3.43
CA HIS A 128 -16.52 11.17 1.97
C HIS A 128 -15.29 10.43 1.40
N GLN A 129 -14.14 10.42 2.12
CA GLN A 129 -12.97 9.64 1.74
C GLN A 129 -13.22 8.13 1.92
N ARG A 130 -13.88 7.74 3.01
CA ARG A 130 -14.26 6.33 3.24
C ARG A 130 -15.21 5.83 2.16
N GLN A 131 -16.22 6.63 1.79
CA GLN A 131 -17.15 6.30 0.71
C GLN A 131 -16.43 6.18 -0.63
N ARG A 132 -15.48 7.09 -0.92
CA ARG A 132 -14.67 6.99 -2.13
C ARG A 132 -13.86 5.71 -2.19
N LEU A 133 -13.18 5.32 -1.11
CA LEU A 133 -12.41 4.08 -1.04
C LEU A 133 -13.30 2.83 -1.21
N ARG A 134 -14.51 2.83 -0.63
CA ARG A 134 -15.51 1.76 -0.87
C ARG A 134 -15.92 1.72 -2.34
N LYS A 135 -16.18 2.88 -2.95
CA LYS A 135 -16.49 2.98 -4.38
C LYS A 135 -15.33 2.51 -5.26
N ASP A 136 -14.09 2.76 -4.85
CA ASP A 136 -12.88 2.26 -5.51
C ASP A 136 -12.70 0.73 -5.35
N GLY A 137 -13.53 0.05 -4.54
CA GLY A 137 -13.58 -1.40 -4.37
C GLY A 137 -12.92 -1.93 -3.09
N ALA A 138 -12.41 -1.06 -2.23
CA ALA A 138 -11.79 -1.47 -0.99
C ALA A 138 -12.82 -1.87 0.09
N VAL A 139 -12.43 -2.79 0.95
CA VAL A 139 -13.11 -3.10 2.21
C VAL A 139 -12.61 -2.11 3.25
N VAL A 140 -13.42 -1.07 3.55
CA VAL A 140 -13.02 -0.01 4.48
C VAL A 140 -13.49 -0.32 5.88
N VAL A 141 -12.55 -0.43 6.84
CA VAL A 141 -12.83 -0.76 8.23
C VAL A 141 -12.28 0.33 9.14
N GLN A 142 -13.16 1.02 9.86
CA GLN A 142 -12.73 1.94 10.89
C GLN A 142 -12.30 1.17 12.13
N VAL A 143 -11.10 1.48 12.64
CA VAL A 143 -10.56 0.88 13.86
C VAL A 143 -10.21 1.96 14.88
N PRO A 144 -10.32 1.68 16.19
CA PRO A 144 -9.89 2.61 17.22
C PRO A 144 -8.37 2.74 17.21
N SER A 145 -7.89 3.94 17.42
CA SER A 145 -6.45 4.24 17.49
C SER A 145 -5.77 3.49 18.62
N LEU A 146 -4.52 3.07 18.38
CA LEU A 146 -3.60 2.58 19.41
C LEU A 146 -2.52 3.61 19.66
N SER A 147 -2.24 3.87 20.94
CA SER A 147 -1.20 4.81 21.35
C SER A 147 -0.65 4.43 22.72
N ALA A 148 0.55 4.89 23.04
CA ALA A 148 1.10 4.84 24.38
C ALA A 148 1.59 6.23 24.78
N SER A 149 1.31 6.64 26.00
CA SER A 149 1.58 8.01 26.46
C SER A 149 3.08 8.38 26.50
N TRP A 150 3.94 7.41 26.58
CA TRP A 150 5.40 7.58 26.62
C TRP A 150 6.04 7.61 25.23
N THR A 151 5.38 7.09 24.18
CA THR A 151 5.92 7.08 22.83
C THR A 151 5.94 8.49 22.25
N LYS A 152 7.06 8.85 21.62
CA LYS A 152 7.24 10.13 20.93
C LYS A 152 7.72 9.81 19.52
N ALA A 153 6.80 9.80 18.57
CA ALA A 153 7.15 9.62 17.16
C ALA A 153 8.13 10.71 16.70
N GLY A 154 9.07 10.34 15.85
CA GLY A 154 10.04 11.29 15.29
C GLY A 154 9.41 12.34 14.39
N TRP A 155 8.16 12.11 13.98
CA TRP A 155 7.34 13.03 13.19
C TRP A 155 5.88 12.93 13.63
N SER A 156 5.20 14.08 13.80
CA SER A 156 3.81 14.15 14.30
C SER A 156 2.79 13.36 13.42
N GLY A 157 3.07 13.19 12.14
CA GLY A 157 2.24 12.36 11.25
C GLY A 157 2.25 10.86 11.58
N TRP A 158 3.14 10.39 12.46
CA TRP A 158 3.26 8.98 12.88
C TRP A 158 2.64 8.66 14.24
N ASP A 159 1.91 9.58 14.84
CA ASP A 159 1.30 9.36 16.16
C ASP A 159 0.26 8.23 16.18
N SER A 160 -0.32 7.91 15.01
CA SER A 160 -1.34 6.88 14.88
C SER A 160 -0.85 5.57 14.22
N VAL A 161 0.44 5.46 13.87
CA VAL A 161 0.95 4.28 13.12
C VAL A 161 0.83 2.96 13.89
N LEU A 162 0.83 3.00 15.23
CA LEU A 162 0.58 1.82 16.08
C LEU A 162 -0.80 1.18 15.80
N THR A 163 -1.74 1.95 15.24
CA THR A 163 -3.07 1.45 14.87
C THR A 163 -3.01 0.33 13.84
N LYS A 164 -1.93 0.20 13.05
CA LYS A 164 -1.69 -0.94 12.14
C LYS A 164 -1.75 -2.28 12.89
N LEU A 165 -1.41 -2.31 14.17
CA LEU A 165 -1.45 -3.53 14.98
C LEU A 165 -2.87 -4.08 15.14
N ARG A 166 -3.93 -3.28 14.91
CA ARG A 166 -5.31 -3.78 14.88
C ARG A 166 -5.55 -4.84 13.81
N LEU A 167 -4.66 -4.99 12.83
CA LEU A 167 -4.72 -6.08 11.85
C LEU A 167 -4.65 -7.47 12.49
N PHE A 168 -4.04 -7.61 13.67
CA PHE A 168 -4.04 -8.87 14.41
C PHE A 168 -5.43 -9.29 14.90
N GLU A 169 -6.42 -8.40 14.92
CA GLU A 169 -7.81 -8.71 15.31
C GLU A 169 -8.62 -9.39 14.20
N PHE A 170 -8.20 -9.32 12.91
CA PHE A 170 -8.94 -9.88 11.78
C PHE A 170 -8.70 -11.39 11.60
N THR A 171 -9.08 -12.17 12.60
CA THR A 171 -8.76 -13.60 12.73
C THR A 171 -9.46 -14.54 11.74
N ASP A 172 -10.38 -14.01 10.93
CA ASP A 172 -11.00 -14.78 9.83
C ASP A 172 -10.00 -15.04 8.67
N PHE A 173 -8.88 -14.30 8.61
CA PHE A 173 -7.85 -14.49 7.59
C PHE A 173 -6.71 -15.38 8.13
N GLU A 174 -6.24 -16.29 7.29
CA GLU A 174 -5.05 -17.09 7.60
C GLU A 174 -3.77 -16.25 7.52
N ARG A 175 -3.71 -15.30 6.58
CA ARG A 175 -2.60 -14.36 6.39
C ARG A 175 -3.11 -13.00 5.90
N ILE A 176 -2.47 -11.96 6.39
CA ILE A 176 -2.65 -10.59 5.88
C ILE A 176 -1.28 -10.06 5.46
N ALA A 177 -1.18 -9.62 4.20
CA ALA A 177 -0.02 -8.86 3.71
C ALA A 177 -0.33 -7.37 3.80
N PHE A 178 0.38 -6.67 4.67
CA PHE A 178 0.28 -5.23 4.86
C PHE A 178 1.24 -4.49 3.92
N LEU A 179 0.77 -3.40 3.33
CA LEU A 179 1.57 -2.47 2.53
C LEU A 179 1.28 -1.04 2.99
N ASP A 180 2.31 -0.25 3.23
CA ASP A 180 2.13 1.20 3.42
C ASP A 180 1.58 1.83 2.13
N VAL A 181 0.79 2.90 2.29
CA VAL A 181 0.10 3.57 1.16
C VAL A 181 1.06 4.15 0.12
N ASP A 182 2.31 4.44 0.49
CA ASP A 182 3.37 4.93 -0.39
C ASP A 182 4.10 3.81 -1.15
N THR A 183 3.45 2.64 -1.27
CA THR A 183 3.90 1.52 -2.08
C THR A 183 3.34 1.60 -3.50
N VAL A 184 4.22 1.49 -4.50
CA VAL A 184 3.83 1.43 -5.91
C VAL A 184 4.23 0.09 -6.51
N LEU A 185 3.26 -0.61 -7.10
CA LEU A 185 3.46 -1.93 -7.68
C LEU A 185 3.93 -1.83 -9.14
N SER A 186 4.80 -2.75 -9.52
CA SER A 186 5.22 -2.97 -10.92
C SER A 186 4.64 -4.27 -11.50
N LYS A 187 4.26 -5.23 -10.64
CA LYS A 187 3.74 -6.55 -10.99
C LYS A 187 2.75 -7.02 -9.92
N PRO A 188 1.91 -8.05 -10.21
CA PRO A 188 1.11 -8.72 -9.19
C PRO A 188 1.99 -9.30 -8.08
N ILE A 189 1.48 -9.29 -6.85
CA ILE A 189 2.22 -9.72 -5.64
C ILE A 189 1.53 -10.87 -4.89
N ASP A 190 0.50 -11.48 -5.45
CA ASP A 190 -0.29 -12.55 -4.80
C ASP A 190 0.56 -13.73 -4.32
N ASP A 191 1.60 -14.07 -5.08
CA ASP A 191 2.53 -15.16 -4.78
C ASP A 191 3.37 -14.91 -3.51
N VAL A 192 3.26 -13.76 -2.88
CA VAL A 192 3.86 -13.54 -1.56
C VAL A 192 3.27 -14.46 -0.48
N PHE A 193 2.01 -14.89 -0.65
CA PHE A 193 1.38 -15.83 0.26
C PHE A 193 1.90 -17.27 0.12
N ASP A 194 2.64 -17.56 -0.94
CA ASP A 194 3.30 -18.85 -1.19
C ASP A 194 4.81 -18.82 -0.82
N ASP A 195 5.33 -17.65 -0.38
CA ASP A 195 6.73 -17.53 0.05
C ASP A 195 6.98 -18.37 1.31
N PRO A 196 8.04 -19.19 1.38
CA PRO A 196 8.35 -20.00 2.58
C PRO A 196 8.51 -19.20 3.87
N ALA A 197 8.78 -17.90 3.79
CA ALA A 197 8.86 -17.02 4.95
C ALA A 197 7.51 -16.83 5.66
N VAL A 198 6.37 -17.05 4.97
CA VAL A 198 5.04 -16.88 5.55
C VAL A 198 4.45 -18.17 6.13
N GLU A 199 5.25 -19.23 6.21
CA GLU A 199 4.89 -20.43 6.95
C GLU A 199 4.78 -20.15 8.45
N GLU A 200 3.83 -20.81 9.12
CA GLU A 200 3.66 -20.70 10.57
C GLU A 200 4.88 -21.32 11.30
N ARG A 201 5.35 -20.63 12.32
CA ARG A 201 6.52 -21.01 13.10
C ARG A 201 6.19 -21.11 14.58
N TYR A 202 6.92 -21.96 15.29
CA TYR A 202 6.82 -22.06 16.73
C TYR A 202 7.66 -20.96 17.41
N ASN A 203 7.13 -20.43 18.50
CA ASN A 203 7.87 -19.63 19.47
C ASN A 203 8.97 -20.49 20.10
N LEU A 204 10.19 -20.02 20.07
CA LEU A 204 11.36 -20.78 20.58
C LEU A 204 11.34 -20.97 22.11
N ARG A 205 10.56 -20.17 22.84
CA ARG A 205 10.35 -20.23 24.29
C ARG A 205 11.66 -20.25 25.11
N ASN A 206 12.69 -19.58 24.59
CA ASN A 206 13.93 -19.40 25.35
C ASN A 206 13.71 -18.34 26.44
N ILE A 207 13.72 -18.76 27.69
CA ILE A 207 13.46 -17.88 28.84
C ILE A 207 14.40 -16.66 28.89
N HIS A 208 15.65 -16.80 28.41
CA HIS A 208 16.63 -15.73 28.39
C HIS A 208 16.38 -14.69 27.30
N MET A 209 15.45 -14.98 26.37
CA MET A 209 15.05 -14.10 25.27
C MET A 209 13.66 -13.48 25.47
N ASN A 210 13.00 -13.75 26.60
CA ASN A 210 11.74 -13.12 26.94
C ASN A 210 11.95 -11.62 27.17
N ILE A 211 10.96 -10.82 26.79
CA ILE A 211 10.92 -9.39 27.12
C ILE A 211 10.46 -9.27 28.58
N PRO A 212 11.32 -8.77 29.49
CA PRO A 212 10.98 -8.70 30.90
C PRO A 212 9.74 -7.82 31.13
N GLY A 213 8.75 -8.33 31.85
CA GLY A 213 7.50 -7.59 32.13
C GLY A 213 6.38 -7.80 31.12
N ALA A 214 6.66 -8.33 29.95
CA ALA A 214 5.62 -8.69 28.99
C ALA A 214 4.86 -9.96 29.46
N ILE A 215 3.60 -10.10 29.02
CA ILE A 215 2.82 -11.34 29.18
C ILE A 215 3.44 -12.48 28.36
N GLU A 216 2.93 -13.68 28.49
CA GLU A 216 3.39 -14.83 27.69
C GLU A 216 2.98 -14.62 26.21
N ALA A 217 3.95 -14.82 25.31
CA ALA A 217 3.73 -14.72 23.87
C ALA A 217 3.04 -16.01 23.34
N PRO A 218 2.30 -15.93 22.22
CA PRO A 218 1.67 -17.10 21.59
C PRO A 218 2.66 -18.23 21.24
N ASP A 219 2.12 -19.45 21.15
CA ASP A 219 2.89 -20.65 20.81
C ASP A 219 3.42 -20.64 19.37
N THR A 220 2.60 -20.11 18.46
CA THR A 220 2.90 -20.03 17.04
C THR A 220 2.69 -18.62 16.53
N TYR A 221 3.36 -18.29 15.45
CA TYR A 221 3.25 -16.98 14.82
C TYR A 221 3.60 -17.04 13.33
N VAL A 222 3.20 -16.00 12.60
CA VAL A 222 3.79 -15.62 11.31
C VAL A 222 4.11 -14.16 11.38
N PHE A 223 5.35 -13.83 11.10
CA PHE A 223 5.81 -12.46 10.93
C PHE A 223 6.93 -12.44 9.90
N ALA A 224 6.63 -11.94 8.70
CA ALA A 224 7.58 -11.94 7.59
C ALA A 224 7.59 -10.57 6.90
N GLY A 225 8.70 -10.21 6.27
CA GLY A 225 8.86 -8.95 5.56
C GLY A 225 10.25 -8.80 4.99
N ASN A 226 10.69 -7.58 4.72
CA ASN A 226 12.01 -7.29 4.19
C ASN A 226 12.80 -6.35 5.10
N ALA A 227 14.12 -6.50 5.11
CA ALA A 227 15.00 -5.53 5.74
C ALA A 227 14.94 -4.21 4.99
N GLU A 228 15.19 -3.11 5.70
CA GLU A 228 15.31 -1.78 5.11
C GLU A 228 16.53 -1.72 4.18
N SER A 229 16.31 -1.35 2.91
CA SER A 229 17.38 -1.22 1.92
C SER A 229 18.18 0.06 2.14
N ALA A 230 19.45 0.07 1.73
CA ALA A 230 20.28 1.27 1.73
C ALA A 230 19.98 2.18 0.53
N HIS A 231 20.23 3.47 0.66
CA HIS A 231 20.36 4.33 -0.51
C HIS A 231 21.48 3.82 -1.44
N GLY A 232 21.19 3.70 -2.73
CA GLY A 232 22.18 3.26 -3.72
C GLY A 232 22.51 1.76 -3.69
N HIS A 233 21.66 0.94 -3.05
CA HIS A 233 21.77 -0.52 -3.09
C HIS A 233 21.75 -1.07 -4.52
N GLU A 234 22.28 -2.27 -4.71
CA GLU A 234 22.09 -3.05 -5.93
C GLU A 234 20.87 -3.96 -5.81
N PHE A 235 20.26 -4.29 -6.96
CA PHE A 235 19.15 -5.24 -6.97
C PHE A 235 19.54 -6.54 -7.69
N PRO A 236 19.22 -7.72 -7.15
CA PRO A 236 18.68 -7.92 -5.80
C PRO A 236 19.73 -7.54 -4.74
N PRO A 237 19.30 -7.00 -3.58
CA PRO A 237 20.22 -6.74 -2.47
C PRO A 237 20.89 -8.02 -2.00
N THR A 238 22.21 -8.02 -1.85
CA THR A 238 22.99 -9.21 -1.47
C THR A 238 24.03 -8.97 -0.37
N GLN A 239 24.51 -7.73 -0.23
CA GLN A 239 25.64 -7.40 0.61
C GLN A 239 25.24 -6.52 1.80
N GLU A 240 25.46 -7.02 3.01
CA GLU A 240 25.30 -6.23 4.24
C GLU A 240 26.33 -5.10 4.30
N GLY A 241 25.91 -3.93 4.80
CA GLY A 241 26.73 -2.72 4.84
C GLY A 241 26.69 -1.90 3.55
N ARG A 242 26.40 -2.52 2.39
CA ARG A 242 26.20 -1.84 1.13
C ARG A 242 24.71 -1.75 0.76
N ASP A 243 24.02 -2.89 0.70
CA ASP A 243 22.64 -2.98 0.23
C ASP A 243 21.63 -2.88 1.37
N TRP A 244 22.05 -3.26 2.57
CA TRP A 244 21.30 -3.09 3.82
C TRP A 244 22.15 -2.39 4.87
N PRO A 245 21.65 -1.30 5.48
CA PRO A 245 22.32 -0.70 6.65
C PRO A 245 22.37 -1.68 7.81
N ASN A 246 21.31 -2.46 7.97
CA ASN A 246 21.18 -3.53 8.95
C ASN A 246 20.19 -4.58 8.43
N ARG A 247 20.70 -5.70 7.93
CA ARG A 247 19.89 -6.82 7.42
C ARG A 247 18.98 -7.46 8.48
N ARG A 248 19.22 -7.19 9.76
CA ARG A 248 18.41 -7.72 10.87
C ARG A 248 17.26 -6.79 11.25
N TYR A 249 17.16 -5.63 10.64
CA TYR A 249 16.16 -4.60 10.90
C TYR A 249 15.09 -4.59 9.82
N LEU A 250 13.86 -4.95 10.21
CA LEU A 250 12.70 -5.00 9.34
C LEU A 250 12.23 -3.58 9.00
N ASN A 251 11.88 -3.34 7.73
CA ASN A 251 11.09 -2.19 7.32
C ASN A 251 9.59 -2.52 7.48
N ALA A 252 8.87 -1.77 8.31
CA ALA A 252 7.47 -2.03 8.64
C ALA A 252 6.45 -1.50 7.60
N GLY A 253 6.93 -1.01 6.46
CA GLY A 253 6.05 -0.63 5.35
C GLY A 253 5.56 -1.81 4.51
N PHE A 254 6.14 -3.00 4.74
CA PHE A 254 5.70 -4.25 4.14
C PHE A 254 5.93 -5.42 5.09
N PHE A 255 4.86 -6.07 5.49
CA PHE A 255 4.96 -7.27 6.31
C PHE A 255 3.76 -8.20 6.12
N ILE A 256 3.96 -9.49 6.43
CA ILE A 256 2.92 -10.50 6.40
C ILE A 256 2.77 -11.08 7.80
N ILE A 257 1.53 -11.19 8.26
CA ILE A 257 1.18 -11.73 9.57
C ILE A 257 0.14 -12.85 9.48
N LYS A 258 0.11 -13.70 10.49
CA LYS A 258 -1.07 -14.47 10.90
C LYS A 258 -1.81 -13.61 11.92
N PRO A 259 -3.06 -13.18 11.66
CA PRO A 259 -3.87 -12.49 12.66
C PRO A 259 -4.09 -13.38 13.88
N ASP A 260 -3.87 -12.81 15.08
CA ASP A 260 -3.99 -13.50 16.35
C ASP A 260 -4.19 -12.48 17.48
N VAL A 261 -5.32 -12.56 18.18
CA VAL A 261 -5.66 -11.65 19.28
C VAL A 261 -4.66 -11.75 20.44
N GLU A 262 -4.16 -12.95 20.72
CA GLU A 262 -3.16 -13.13 21.79
C GLU A 262 -1.82 -12.47 21.40
N MET A 263 -1.47 -12.48 20.11
CA MET A 263 -0.32 -11.72 19.62
C MET A 263 -0.51 -10.23 19.83
N LEU A 264 -1.71 -9.67 19.55
CA LEU A 264 -1.96 -8.25 19.82
C LEU A 264 -1.87 -7.94 21.32
N LYS A 265 -2.42 -8.79 22.18
CA LYS A 265 -2.28 -8.62 23.64
C LYS A 265 -0.81 -8.62 24.07
N TYR A 266 0.01 -9.49 23.48
CA TYR A 266 1.45 -9.52 23.73
C TYR A 266 2.10 -8.20 23.29
N TYR A 267 1.80 -7.70 22.08
CA TYR A 267 2.29 -6.41 21.60
C TYR A 267 1.92 -5.26 22.55
N LEU A 268 0.66 -5.22 23.01
CA LEU A 268 0.19 -4.19 23.93
C LEU A 268 0.90 -4.27 25.28
N SER A 269 1.18 -5.47 25.80
CA SER A 269 1.91 -5.61 27.05
C SER A 269 3.35 -5.08 26.96
N VAL A 270 3.99 -5.21 25.80
CA VAL A 270 5.30 -4.58 25.54
C VAL A 270 5.17 -3.07 25.38
N LEU A 271 4.10 -2.61 24.69
CA LEU A 271 3.83 -1.20 24.47
C LEU A 271 3.53 -0.43 25.77
N GLU A 272 2.97 -1.08 26.78
CA GLU A 272 2.73 -0.49 28.10
C GLU A 272 4.00 -0.23 28.90
N MET A 273 5.14 -0.81 28.52
CA MET A 273 6.40 -0.66 29.22
C MET A 273 7.21 0.52 28.66
N PRO A 274 7.39 1.62 29.41
CA PRO A 274 8.18 2.76 28.95
C PRO A 274 9.62 2.33 28.60
N ASP A 275 10.14 2.92 27.53
CA ASP A 275 11.52 2.74 27.05
C ASP A 275 11.87 1.27 26.66
N SER A 276 10.88 0.41 26.43
CA SER A 276 11.10 -0.97 25.98
C SER A 276 11.65 -1.05 24.54
N PHE A 277 11.48 0.02 23.75
CA PHE A 277 12.05 0.22 22.41
C PHE A 277 12.23 1.71 22.10
N ASP A 278 13.00 2.04 21.04
CA ASP A 278 13.12 3.43 20.57
C ASP A 278 11.81 3.87 19.86
N SER A 279 11.12 4.83 20.45
CA SER A 279 9.81 5.30 19.97
C SER A 279 9.86 6.27 18.79
N LYS A 280 11.02 6.56 18.20
CA LYS A 280 11.12 7.43 17.01
C LYS A 280 10.37 6.90 15.79
N LEU A 281 10.38 5.58 15.61
CA LEU A 281 9.59 4.82 14.62
C LEU A 281 8.72 3.84 15.40
N PRO A 282 7.58 4.27 15.98
CA PRO A 282 6.94 3.54 17.07
C PRO A 282 6.58 2.09 16.71
N GLU A 283 5.86 1.88 15.59
CA GLU A 283 5.43 0.54 15.21
C GLU A 283 6.59 -0.30 14.67
N GLN A 284 7.48 0.31 13.87
CA GLN A 284 8.60 -0.41 13.28
C GLN A 284 9.59 -0.90 14.34
N ASN A 285 9.91 -0.05 15.31
CA ASN A 285 10.82 -0.41 16.38
C ASN A 285 10.20 -1.39 17.38
N LEU A 286 8.89 -1.26 17.66
CA LEU A 286 8.16 -2.26 18.45
C LEU A 286 8.17 -3.64 17.77
N MET A 287 7.87 -3.69 16.46
CA MET A 287 7.93 -4.93 15.67
C MET A 287 9.34 -5.52 15.68
N ASN A 288 10.39 -4.70 15.51
CA ASN A 288 11.78 -5.15 15.55
C ASN A 288 12.22 -5.60 16.95
N ALA A 289 11.68 -5.03 18.03
CA ALA A 289 11.97 -5.48 19.40
C ALA A 289 11.32 -6.85 19.69
N ILE A 290 10.06 -7.04 19.30
CA ILE A 290 9.33 -8.29 19.52
C ILE A 290 9.84 -9.41 18.63
N HIS A 291 10.06 -9.13 17.34
CA HIS A 291 10.45 -10.12 16.34
C HIS A 291 11.94 -10.03 15.97
N ARG A 292 12.78 -9.59 16.90
CA ARG A 292 14.23 -9.52 16.66
C ARG A 292 14.79 -10.87 16.19
N ARG A 293 15.77 -10.85 15.29
CA ARG A 293 16.34 -12.05 14.64
C ARG A 293 16.95 -13.08 15.59
N ASP A 294 17.36 -12.67 16.77
CA ASP A 294 17.91 -13.51 17.84
C ASP A 294 16.93 -13.71 19.00
N GLY A 295 15.66 -13.31 18.83
CA GLY A 295 14.60 -13.47 19.83
C GLY A 295 13.82 -14.77 19.70
N ASN A 296 12.73 -14.86 20.47
CA ASN A 296 11.88 -16.04 20.52
C ASN A 296 10.98 -16.20 19.28
N MET A 297 10.67 -15.10 18.60
CA MET A 297 9.78 -15.07 17.42
C MET A 297 10.42 -14.28 16.28
N PRO A 298 11.62 -14.72 15.75
CA PRO A 298 12.33 -13.95 14.74
C PRO A 298 11.52 -13.77 13.45
N TRP A 299 11.43 -12.52 12.97
CA TRP A 299 10.81 -12.25 11.69
C TRP A 299 11.55 -12.99 10.56
N GLN A 300 10.83 -13.37 9.52
CA GLN A 300 11.35 -14.10 8.37
C GLN A 300 11.45 -13.17 7.16
N GLN A 301 12.55 -13.28 6.43
CA GLN A 301 12.72 -12.47 5.23
C GLN A 301 12.05 -13.14 4.03
N VAL A 302 11.08 -12.43 3.43
CA VAL A 302 10.53 -12.82 2.13
C VAL A 302 11.50 -12.48 1.01
N ASN A 303 11.22 -12.98 -0.19
CA ASN A 303 12.02 -12.62 -1.34
C ASN A 303 12.05 -11.09 -1.52
N THR A 304 13.23 -10.54 -1.76
CA THR A 304 13.45 -9.08 -1.87
C THR A 304 12.72 -8.44 -3.05
N ILE A 305 12.18 -9.24 -3.98
CA ILE A 305 11.33 -8.71 -5.06
C ILE A 305 10.02 -8.10 -4.58
N TYR A 306 9.54 -8.43 -3.37
CA TYR A 306 8.23 -7.96 -2.88
C TYR A 306 8.24 -6.58 -2.26
N ASN A 307 9.38 -6.07 -1.82
CA ASN A 307 9.47 -4.71 -1.28
C ASN A 307 10.91 -4.20 -1.29
N ILE A 308 11.10 -3.03 -1.89
CA ILE A 308 12.35 -2.29 -1.83
C ILE A 308 12.08 -0.89 -1.33
N HIS A 309 12.73 -0.51 -0.22
CA HIS A 309 12.77 0.85 0.31
C HIS A 309 13.96 1.62 -0.30
N TYR A 310 13.87 2.94 -0.44
CA TYR A 310 14.81 3.78 -1.21
C TYR A 310 15.07 3.29 -2.64
N PRO A 311 14.00 3.00 -3.41
CA PRO A 311 14.12 2.37 -4.71
C PRO A 311 14.77 3.29 -5.75
N ASN A 312 15.27 2.64 -6.81
CA ASN A 312 15.71 3.30 -8.03
C ASN A 312 15.07 2.64 -9.27
N MET A 313 15.23 3.24 -10.45
CA MET A 313 14.59 2.69 -11.65
C MET A 313 15.13 1.31 -12.04
N THR A 314 16.40 1.02 -11.72
CA THR A 314 17.03 -0.28 -12.00
C THR A 314 16.32 -1.41 -11.25
N ASP A 315 15.77 -1.18 -10.05
CA ASP A 315 15.02 -2.17 -9.30
C ASP A 315 13.77 -2.61 -10.07
N VAL A 316 13.04 -1.62 -10.62
CA VAL A 316 11.86 -1.86 -11.45
C VAL A 316 12.25 -2.62 -12.73
N GLU A 317 13.30 -2.19 -13.43
CA GLU A 317 13.80 -2.82 -14.65
C GLU A 317 14.27 -4.26 -14.42
N LYS A 318 14.89 -4.54 -13.28
CA LYS A 318 15.32 -5.88 -12.87
C LYS A 318 14.21 -6.74 -12.25
N GLY A 319 12.99 -6.20 -12.10
CA GLY A 319 11.81 -6.99 -11.83
C GLY A 319 11.33 -7.03 -10.40
N VAL A 320 11.70 -6.05 -9.56
CA VAL A 320 11.03 -5.84 -8.27
C VAL A 320 9.53 -5.69 -8.48
N LYS A 321 8.72 -6.25 -7.60
CA LYS A 321 7.25 -6.22 -7.72
C LYS A 321 6.61 -5.02 -7.05
N SER A 322 7.25 -4.49 -6.00
CA SER A 322 6.80 -3.25 -5.37
C SER A 322 7.99 -2.41 -4.89
N VAL A 323 7.81 -1.12 -4.98
CA VAL A 323 8.74 -0.09 -4.50
C VAL A 323 8.05 0.75 -3.44
N HIS A 324 8.76 1.06 -2.35
CA HIS A 324 8.23 1.78 -1.20
C HIS A 324 8.95 3.13 -1.06
N GLU A 325 8.31 4.20 -1.51
CA GLU A 325 8.85 5.56 -1.43
C GLU A 325 7.76 6.61 -1.64
N LYS A 326 7.91 7.74 -0.98
CA LYS A 326 7.00 8.89 -1.12
C LYS A 326 7.26 9.64 -2.41
N TRP A 327 6.64 9.20 -3.51
CA TRP A 327 6.81 9.81 -4.84
C TRP A 327 6.49 11.31 -4.90
N TRP A 328 5.76 11.85 -3.93
CA TRP A 328 5.41 13.28 -3.87
C TRP A 328 6.51 14.17 -3.26
N ILE A 329 7.48 13.60 -2.53
CA ILE A 329 8.61 14.33 -1.95
C ILE A 329 9.97 13.91 -2.53
N MET A 330 10.01 12.96 -3.48
CA MET A 330 11.26 12.49 -4.09
C MET A 330 12.07 13.65 -4.69
N GLY A 331 13.37 13.64 -4.47
CA GLY A 331 14.31 14.59 -5.03
C GLY A 331 14.41 14.52 -6.56
N LYS A 332 15.11 15.49 -7.17
CA LYS A 332 15.29 15.55 -8.62
C LYS A 332 16.16 14.41 -9.17
N ASP A 333 17.05 13.88 -8.35
CA ASP A 333 18.03 12.86 -8.74
C ASP A 333 17.40 11.48 -9.04
N VAL A 334 16.16 11.25 -8.58
CA VAL A 334 15.37 10.04 -8.86
C VAL A 334 14.28 10.28 -9.91
N GLY A 335 14.50 11.24 -10.80
CA GLY A 335 13.52 11.75 -11.76
C GLY A 335 12.77 10.66 -12.55
N LYS A 336 13.48 9.67 -13.13
CA LYS A 336 12.84 8.58 -13.90
C LYS A 336 11.89 7.76 -13.05
N LEU A 337 12.29 7.38 -11.83
CA LEU A 337 11.46 6.61 -10.92
C LEU A 337 10.25 7.44 -10.47
N ARG A 338 10.45 8.70 -10.12
CA ARG A 338 9.35 9.60 -9.75
C ARG A 338 8.33 9.73 -10.88
N PHE A 339 8.76 9.93 -12.12
CA PHE A 339 7.86 9.99 -13.27
C PHE A 339 7.12 8.68 -13.49
N TRP A 340 7.80 7.54 -13.33
CA TRP A 340 7.18 6.24 -13.43
C TRP A 340 6.08 6.04 -12.36
N MET A 341 6.34 6.42 -11.10
CA MET A 341 5.36 6.36 -10.02
C MET A 341 4.19 7.33 -10.25
N GLN A 342 4.47 8.58 -10.68
CA GLN A 342 3.44 9.57 -10.99
C GLN A 342 2.57 9.13 -12.19
N ALA A 343 3.14 8.47 -13.18
CA ALA A 343 2.36 7.92 -14.29
C ALA A 343 1.31 6.92 -13.81
N ARG A 344 1.60 6.09 -12.78
CA ARG A 344 0.63 5.19 -12.15
C ARG A 344 -0.52 5.96 -11.49
N ARG A 345 -0.21 7.09 -10.82
CA ARG A 345 -1.23 7.97 -10.29
C ARG A 345 -2.18 8.46 -11.39
N TRP A 346 -1.64 8.99 -12.48
CA TRP A 346 -2.48 9.51 -13.58
C TRP A 346 -3.29 8.42 -14.28
N GLN A 347 -2.75 7.20 -14.36
CA GLN A 347 -3.51 6.04 -14.84
C GLN A 347 -4.70 5.72 -13.93
N MET A 348 -4.50 5.73 -12.63
CA MET A 348 -5.58 5.56 -11.63
C MET A 348 -6.63 6.67 -11.74
N GLU A 349 -6.20 7.94 -11.81
CA GLU A 349 -7.12 9.08 -11.92
C GLU A 349 -8.00 8.94 -13.17
N GLY A 350 -7.40 8.73 -14.35
CA GLY A 350 -8.15 8.56 -15.60
C GLY A 350 -9.08 7.34 -15.59
N TYR A 351 -8.67 6.24 -14.92
CA TYR A 351 -9.50 5.05 -14.78
C TYR A 351 -10.78 5.35 -13.98
N TYR A 352 -10.65 5.99 -12.82
CA TYR A 352 -11.79 6.27 -11.96
C TYR A 352 -12.67 7.41 -12.54
N GLU A 353 -12.07 8.39 -13.20
CA GLU A 353 -12.81 9.47 -13.89
C GLU A 353 -13.71 8.88 -15.00
N ALA A 354 -13.17 7.99 -15.83
CA ALA A 354 -13.95 7.29 -16.85
C ALA A 354 -15.09 6.43 -16.26
N LEU A 355 -14.88 5.76 -15.12
CA LEU A 355 -15.92 5.01 -14.45
C LEU A 355 -17.02 5.92 -13.88
N ASP A 356 -16.64 7.02 -13.25
CA ASP A 356 -17.58 7.99 -12.69
C ASP A 356 -18.45 8.61 -13.80
N GLU A 357 -17.87 8.91 -14.98
CA GLU A 357 -18.61 9.39 -16.15
C GLU A 357 -19.60 8.35 -16.68
N LEU A 358 -19.21 7.10 -16.80
CA LEU A 358 -20.09 6.01 -17.25
C LEU A 358 -21.26 5.80 -16.29
N GLU A 359 -21.05 5.88 -15.00
CA GLU A 359 -22.11 5.78 -14.00
C GLU A 359 -23.10 6.95 -14.10
N MET A 360 -22.59 8.18 -14.24
CA MET A 360 -23.46 9.36 -14.43
C MET A 360 -24.31 9.25 -15.69
N GLN A 361 -23.73 8.78 -16.80
CA GLN A 361 -24.47 8.57 -18.05
C GLN A 361 -25.56 7.49 -17.87
N ALA A 362 -25.25 6.39 -17.20
CA ALA A 362 -26.22 5.33 -16.93
C ALA A 362 -27.38 5.81 -16.03
N GLU A 363 -27.09 6.63 -15.03
CA GLU A 363 -28.13 7.24 -14.18
C GLU A 363 -29.02 8.22 -14.93
N GLN A 364 -28.45 9.06 -15.79
CA GLN A 364 -29.21 9.99 -16.65
C GLN A 364 -30.13 9.21 -17.60
N GLN A 365 -29.65 8.14 -18.22
CA GLN A 365 -30.49 7.31 -19.10
C GLN A 365 -31.65 6.67 -18.35
N LYS A 366 -31.39 6.13 -17.13
CA LYS A 366 -32.48 5.57 -16.30
C LYS A 366 -33.53 6.61 -15.93
N LYS A 367 -33.12 7.84 -15.57
CA LYS A 367 -34.05 8.91 -15.25
C LYS A 367 -34.90 9.31 -16.48
N ALA A 368 -34.29 9.49 -17.64
CA ALA A 368 -34.98 9.81 -18.87
C ALA A 368 -36.00 8.72 -19.27
N GLN A 369 -35.63 7.45 -19.13
CA GLN A 369 -36.51 6.32 -19.39
C GLN A 369 -37.69 6.28 -18.40
N ALA A 370 -37.45 6.53 -17.11
CA ALA A 370 -38.52 6.58 -16.12
C ALA A 370 -39.51 7.73 -16.37
N GLU A 371 -39.03 8.90 -16.81
CA GLU A 371 -39.84 10.04 -17.16
C GLU A 371 -40.69 9.76 -18.43
N SER A 372 -40.14 9.10 -19.46
CA SER A 372 -40.86 8.69 -20.64
C SER A 372 -42.02 7.74 -20.33
N ILE A 373 -41.77 6.72 -19.49
CA ILE A 373 -42.79 5.75 -19.06
C ILE A 373 -43.93 6.47 -18.29
N ARG A 374 -43.56 7.42 -17.42
CA ARG A 374 -44.55 8.19 -16.67
C ARG A 374 -45.44 9.05 -17.58
N MET A 375 -44.84 9.73 -18.57
CA MET A 375 -45.59 10.52 -19.55
C MET A 375 -46.56 9.64 -20.36
N GLU A 376 -46.12 8.45 -20.79
CA GLU A 376 -47.02 7.53 -21.53
C GLU A 376 -48.19 7.04 -20.65
N SER A 377 -47.99 6.84 -19.35
CA SER A 377 -49.05 6.43 -18.42
C SER A 377 -50.05 7.52 -18.10
N ASP A 378 -49.64 8.80 -18.16
CA ASP A 378 -50.52 9.96 -17.91
C ASP A 378 -51.40 10.31 -19.13
N PHE A 379 -51.11 9.76 -20.32
CA PHE A 379 -51.90 9.92 -21.56
C PHE A 379 -52.73 8.69 -21.93
N ALA A 380 -52.70 7.61 -21.19
CA ALA A 380 -53.47 6.39 -21.38
C ALA A 380 -54.67 6.33 -20.44
#